data_b0234cdcbd0baf494377ff0eb2948c8e
#
_entry.id   b0234cdcbd0baf494377ff0eb2948c8e
#
_cell.length_a   1.000
_cell.length_b   1.000
_cell.length_c   1.000
_cell.angle_alpha   90.00
_cell.angle_beta   90.00
_cell.angle_gamma   90.00
#
_symmetry.space_group_name_H-M   'P 1'
#
loop_
_entity.id
_entity.type
_entity.pdbx_description
1 polymer ?
#
loop_
_entity_poly.entity_id
_entity_poly.type
_entity_poly.pdbx_seq_one_letter_code
_entity_poly.pdbx_strand_id
1 'polypeptide(L)'
;MASNFRIFVHRDSNSLELKLAGDFDGTSACELLNVLEEKCDGAVNRVAVNTSSLKEIYPFGRDTFQRNLYTLKGKRIHLLFTGDKANSIAPERG
;
A
#
# COMPACT_ATOMS: atom_id res chain seq x y z
N MET A 1 -10.68 -15.37 -7.20
CA MET A 1 -11.60 -15.12 -6.83
C MET A 1 -11.69 -13.90 -6.21
N ALA A 2 -12.50 -13.27 -6.29
CA ALA A 2 -12.59 -12.01 -5.87
C ALA A 2 -12.38 -11.87 -4.48
N SER A 3 -11.58 -11.05 -4.06
CA SER A 3 -11.44 -10.80 -2.68
C SER A 3 -12.28 -9.60 -2.39
N ASN A 4 -12.49 -9.31 -1.16
CA ASN A 4 -13.24 -8.14 -0.81
C ASN A 4 -12.27 -7.02 -0.47
N PHE A 5 -11.15 -7.00 -1.12
CA PHE A 5 -10.15 -5.97 -0.88
C PHE A 5 -10.60 -4.64 -1.47
N ARG A 6 -10.40 -3.57 -0.73
CA ARG A 6 -10.75 -2.24 -1.17
C ARG A 6 -9.71 -1.26 -0.74
N ILE A 7 -9.52 -0.22 -1.55
CA ILE A 7 -8.61 0.86 -1.23
C ILE A 7 -9.41 2.15 -1.26
N PHE A 8 -9.39 2.87 -0.14
CA PHE A 8 -10.03 4.18 -0.08
C PHE A 8 -8.94 5.21 -0.17
N VAL A 9 -9.08 6.16 -1.07
CA VAL A 9 -8.06 7.14 -1.37
C VAL A 9 -8.49 8.50 -0.91
N HIS A 10 -7.64 9.19 -0.16
CA HIS A 10 -7.91 10.54 0.26
C HIS A 10 -6.68 11.37 -0.03
N ARG A 11 -6.83 12.39 -0.84
CA ARG A 11 -5.70 13.22 -1.21
C ARG A 11 -5.75 14.55 -0.48
N ASP A 12 -4.60 15.02 -0.01
CA ASP A 12 -4.57 16.24 0.74
C ASP A 12 -3.31 16.96 0.32
N SER A 13 -3.41 18.10 -0.29
CA SER A 13 -2.25 18.87 -0.74
C SER A 13 -1.25 17.99 -1.46
N ASN A 14 -0.11 17.74 -0.86
CA ASN A 14 0.91 16.92 -1.50
C ASN A 14 1.05 15.57 -0.81
N SER A 15 0.06 15.14 -0.08
CA SER A 15 0.13 13.83 0.57
C SER A 15 -1.10 13.02 0.19
N LEU A 16 -0.98 11.72 0.39
CA LEU A 16 -2.02 10.80 0.01
C LEU A 16 -2.24 9.83 1.15
N GLU A 17 -3.48 9.56 1.47
CA GLU A 17 -3.78 8.60 2.50
C GLU A 17 -4.57 7.47 1.88
N LEU A 18 -4.11 6.25 2.04
CA LEU A 18 -4.79 5.08 1.51
C LEU A 18 -5.23 4.22 2.67
N LYS A 19 -6.50 3.83 2.67
CA LYS A 19 -7.00 2.96 3.71
C LYS A 19 -7.33 1.65 3.05
N LEU A 20 -6.71 0.58 3.50
CA LEU A 20 -6.91 -0.74 2.92
C LEU A 20 -7.89 -1.53 3.77
N ALA A 21 -8.76 -2.26 3.12
CA ALA A 21 -9.75 -3.07 3.84
C ALA A 21 -9.86 -4.41 3.14
N GLY A 22 -10.19 -5.44 3.90
CA GLY A 22 -10.41 -6.77 3.35
C GLY A 22 -9.15 -7.61 3.42
N ASP A 23 -8.99 -8.49 2.44
CA ASP A 23 -7.88 -9.42 2.41
C ASP A 23 -6.80 -8.96 1.46
N PHE A 24 -5.57 -9.05 1.91
CA PHE A 24 -4.45 -8.59 1.10
C PHE A 24 -3.74 -9.78 0.50
N ASP A 25 -4.07 -10.11 -0.74
CA ASP A 25 -3.46 -11.22 -1.44
C ASP A 25 -2.65 -10.67 -2.62
N GLY A 26 -2.26 -11.53 -3.54
CA GLY A 26 -1.43 -11.09 -4.66
C GLY A 26 -2.12 -10.07 -5.54
N THR A 27 -3.41 -10.26 -5.79
CA THR A 27 -4.16 -9.31 -6.60
C THR A 27 -4.25 -7.97 -5.87
N SER A 28 -4.45 -8.03 -4.56
CA SER A 28 -4.53 -6.80 -3.78
C SER A 28 -3.20 -6.05 -3.84
N ALA A 29 -2.09 -6.77 -3.79
CA ALA A 29 -0.80 -6.13 -3.87
C ALA A 29 -0.63 -5.40 -5.18
N CYS A 30 -1.07 -6.02 -6.27
CA CYS A 30 -0.97 -5.38 -7.57
C CYS A 30 -1.84 -4.14 -7.64
N GLU A 31 -3.03 -4.21 -7.06
CA GLU A 31 -3.91 -3.05 -7.07
C GLU A 31 -3.29 -1.90 -6.29
N LEU A 32 -2.70 -2.20 -5.15
CA LEU A 32 -2.07 -1.16 -4.35
C LEU A 32 -0.90 -0.54 -5.10
N LEU A 33 -0.09 -1.37 -5.75
CA LEU A 33 1.03 -0.83 -6.51
C LEU A 33 0.56 0.05 -7.66
N ASN A 34 -0.53 -0.32 -8.32
CA ASN A 34 -1.07 0.50 -9.39
C ASN A 34 -1.55 1.84 -8.88
N VAL A 35 -2.20 1.85 -7.73
CA VAL A 35 -2.68 3.09 -7.16
C VAL A 35 -1.49 3.98 -6.82
N LEU A 36 -0.45 3.40 -6.25
CA LEU A 36 0.74 4.18 -5.91
C LEU A 36 1.37 4.77 -7.16
N GLU A 37 1.41 4.02 -8.23
CA GLU A 37 1.99 4.53 -9.44
C GLU A 37 1.14 5.61 -10.07
N GLU A 38 -0.15 5.45 -10.06
CA GLU A 38 -1.02 6.41 -10.69
C GLU A 38 -1.15 7.68 -9.91
N LYS A 39 -1.26 7.57 -8.59
CA LYS A 39 -1.55 8.75 -7.79
C LYS A 39 -0.32 9.48 -7.29
N CYS A 40 0.83 8.83 -7.30
CA CYS A 40 2.02 9.47 -6.79
C CYS A 40 2.81 10.05 -7.93
N ASP A 41 2.42 11.21 -8.40
CA ASP A 41 3.17 11.86 -9.44
C ASP A 41 4.04 12.90 -8.77
N GLY A 42 4.48 13.87 -9.45
CA GLY A 42 5.41 14.83 -8.91
C GLY A 42 4.90 15.63 -7.75
N ALA A 43 3.59 15.78 -7.65
CA ALA A 43 3.02 16.60 -6.60
C ALA A 43 2.89 15.85 -5.28
N VAL A 44 2.68 14.55 -5.34
CA VAL A 44 2.47 13.77 -4.13
C VAL A 44 3.77 13.07 -3.77
N ASN A 45 4.32 13.37 -2.61
CA ASN A 45 5.54 12.73 -2.19
C ASN A 45 5.43 12.04 -0.83
N ARG A 46 4.24 12.04 -0.22
CA ARG A 46 4.04 11.36 1.04
C ARG A 46 2.81 10.51 0.96
N VAL A 47 2.89 9.26 1.32
CA VAL A 47 1.75 8.35 1.28
C VAL A 47 1.66 7.62 2.61
N ALA A 48 0.53 7.73 3.26
CA ALA A 48 0.26 6.98 4.48
C ALA A 48 -0.71 5.87 4.13
N VAL A 49 -0.33 4.63 4.43
CA VAL A 49 -1.14 3.47 4.13
C VAL A 49 -1.66 2.91 5.45
N ASN A 50 -2.96 3.01 5.65
CA ASN A 50 -3.59 2.57 6.89
C ASN A 50 -4.05 1.13 6.73
N THR A 51 -3.56 0.25 7.57
CA THR A 51 -3.84 -1.18 7.48
C THR A 51 -4.84 -1.66 8.53
N SER A 52 -5.41 -0.75 9.31
CA SER A 52 -6.28 -1.16 10.41
C SER A 52 -7.49 -1.96 9.98
N SER A 53 -7.98 -1.73 8.78
CA SER A 53 -9.17 -2.41 8.31
C SER A 53 -8.89 -3.69 7.54
N LEU A 54 -7.63 -4.05 7.40
CA LEU A 54 -7.31 -5.31 6.73
C LEU A 54 -7.65 -6.48 7.63
N LYS A 55 -8.18 -7.53 7.04
CA LYS A 55 -8.54 -8.70 7.81
C LYS A 55 -7.44 -9.72 7.76
N GLU A 56 -6.95 -10.04 6.59
CA GLU A 56 -5.95 -11.09 6.47
C GLU A 56 -4.86 -10.62 5.53
N ILE A 57 -3.62 -10.95 5.80
CA ILE A 57 -2.54 -10.63 4.90
C ILE A 57 -1.88 -11.93 4.53
N TYR A 58 -1.99 -12.29 3.25
CA TYR A 58 -1.43 -13.53 2.79
C TYR A 58 0.04 -13.36 2.42
N PRO A 59 0.88 -14.34 2.71
CA PRO A 59 2.31 -14.20 2.45
C PRO A 59 2.63 -13.87 0.99
N PHE A 60 1.87 -14.45 0.07
CA PHE A 60 2.12 -14.17 -1.34
C PHE A 60 1.83 -12.71 -1.67
N GLY A 61 0.79 -12.16 -1.10
CA GLY A 61 0.47 -10.76 -1.32
C GLY A 61 1.54 -9.86 -0.74
N ARG A 62 1.98 -10.18 0.48
CA ARG A 62 3.01 -9.39 1.11
C ARG A 62 4.31 -9.46 0.30
N ASP A 63 4.70 -10.66 -0.15
CA ASP A 63 5.92 -10.80 -0.91
C ASP A 63 5.82 -10.09 -2.25
N THR A 64 4.68 -10.17 -2.90
CA THR A 64 4.48 -9.50 -4.18
C THR A 64 4.64 -8.00 -4.00
N PHE A 65 4.05 -7.47 -2.96
CA PHE A 65 4.11 -6.04 -2.73
C PHE A 65 5.55 -5.62 -2.42
N GLN A 66 6.21 -6.31 -1.53
CA GLN A 66 7.55 -5.91 -1.12
C GLN A 66 8.54 -6.04 -2.27
N ARG A 67 8.38 -7.10 -3.07
CA ARG A 67 9.29 -7.30 -4.16
C ARG A 67 9.14 -6.22 -5.22
N ASN A 68 7.94 -5.79 -5.48
CA ASN A 68 7.70 -4.80 -6.50
C ASN A 68 7.78 -3.37 -5.99
N LEU A 69 7.97 -3.20 -4.70
CA LEU A 69 8.09 -1.87 -4.17
C LEU A 69 9.31 -1.17 -4.71
N TYR A 70 10.30 -1.94 -5.14
CA TYR A 70 11.48 -1.34 -5.70
C TYR A 70 11.20 -0.55 -6.97
N THR A 71 10.15 -0.89 -7.69
CA THR A 71 9.84 -0.15 -8.90
C THR A 71 9.42 1.27 -8.58
N LEU A 72 9.03 1.54 -7.35
CA LEU A 72 8.62 2.87 -6.98
C LEU A 72 9.76 3.71 -6.43
N LYS A 73 10.94 3.13 -6.26
CA LYS A 73 12.01 3.88 -5.70
C LYS A 73 12.41 5.08 -6.51
N GLY A 74 12.28 5.04 -7.79
CA GLY A 74 12.63 6.17 -8.62
C GLY A 74 11.71 7.35 -8.44
N LYS A 75 10.59 7.18 -7.71
CA LYS A 75 9.64 8.23 -7.60
C LYS A 75 9.77 9.05 -6.34
N ARG A 76 10.72 8.83 -5.54
CA ARG A 76 10.91 9.62 -4.33
C ARG A 76 9.68 9.68 -3.48
N ILE A 77 9.02 8.61 -3.26
CA ILE A 77 7.83 8.55 -2.45
C ILE A 77 8.19 8.14 -1.05
N HIS A 78 7.66 8.85 -0.07
CA HIS A 78 7.87 8.49 1.32
C HIS A 78 6.64 7.71 1.78
N LEU A 79 6.80 6.40 1.95
CA LEU A 79 5.69 5.56 2.36
C LEU A 79 5.71 5.33 3.86
N LEU A 80 4.57 5.48 4.47
CA LEU A 80 4.42 5.23 5.90
C LEU A 80 3.26 4.29 6.09
N PHE A 81 3.48 3.17 6.72
CA PHE A 81 2.42 2.22 6.99
C PHE A 81 1.95 2.37 8.42
N THR A 82 0.65 2.47 8.60
CA THR A 82 0.07 2.63 9.93
C THR A 82 -0.94 1.54 10.18
N GLY A 83 -1.36 1.39 11.41
CA GLY A 83 -2.37 0.41 11.77
C GLY A 83 -1.76 -0.85 12.35
N ASP A 84 -2.62 -1.74 12.83
CA ASP A 84 -2.18 -2.93 13.51
C ASP A 84 -1.37 -3.86 12.65
N LYS A 85 -1.61 -3.87 11.37
CA LYS A 85 -0.95 -4.82 10.48
C LYS A 85 0.15 -4.20 9.63
N ALA A 86 0.60 -3.03 10.03
CA ALA A 86 1.63 -2.35 9.26
C ALA A 86 2.89 -3.20 9.15
N ASN A 87 3.29 -3.83 10.25
CA ASN A 87 4.48 -4.64 10.24
C ASN A 87 4.33 -5.90 9.41
N SER A 88 3.12 -6.34 9.23
CA SER A 88 2.90 -7.56 8.46
C SER A 88 3.06 -7.29 6.98
N ILE A 89 2.72 -6.09 6.51
CA ILE A 89 2.85 -5.80 5.11
C ILE A 89 4.24 -5.30 4.78
N ALA A 90 4.78 -4.42 5.59
CA ALA A 90 6.09 -3.85 5.34
C ALA A 90 6.89 -3.85 6.61
N PRO A 91 7.47 -4.96 6.95
CA PRO A 91 8.23 -5.03 8.18
C PRO A 91 9.37 -4.06 8.11
N GLU A 92 9.62 -3.44 9.21
CA GLU A 92 10.59 -2.51 9.24
C GLU A 92 11.85 -3.07 8.95
N ARG A 93 12.59 -2.72 8.15
CA ARG A 93 13.66 -3.29 7.89
C ARG A 93 14.62 -2.76 8.62
N GLY A 94 14.50 -2.18 9.28
CA GLY A 94 15.43 -1.67 10.18
C GLY A 94 16.55 -1.09 9.74
#